data_262205ebb4168ef2b2e6455bfa312534
#
_entry.id   262205ebb4168ef2b2e6455bfa312534
#
_cell.length_a   1.000
_cell.length_b   1.000
_cell.length_c   1.000
_cell.angle_alpha   90.00
_cell.angle_beta   90.00
_cell.angle_gamma   90.00
#
_symmetry.space_group_name_H-M   'P 1'
#
loop_
_entity.id
_entity.type
_entity.pdbx_description
1 polymer ?
#
loop_
_entity_poly.entity_id
_entity_poly.type
_entity_poly.pdbx_seq_one_letter_code
_entity_poly.pdbx_strand_id
1 'polypeptide(L)'
;MSGPQNPATQSTAPTILVVDDEPSITKLCKAILQQAGFTVLVTDGSSEALKLCTQHEGPIDLLLTDLVLPPPSFQLASSSNQFPHVHGHELAVRALHIRKDLRVILMSGNIDQDLAGYGIRRGDLPFLPKPFEQQVLVALIRQTLQMPPPSAENVASLAVHQTGFPKVGDGWVD
;
A
#
# COMPACT_ATOMS: atom_id res chain seq x y z
N MET A 1 -14.44 10.44 49.48
CA MET A 1 -14.44 9.17 48.71
C MET A 1 -14.12 9.48 47.27
N SER A 2 -12.85 9.33 46.90
CA SER A 2 -12.38 9.53 45.56
C SER A 2 -12.59 8.24 44.78
N GLY A 3 -13.53 8.25 43.84
CA GLY A 3 -13.75 7.13 42.92
C GLY A 3 -12.52 6.95 42.01
N PRO A 4 -12.26 5.73 41.51
CA PRO A 4 -11.14 5.49 40.61
C PRO A 4 -11.41 6.24 39.30
N GLN A 5 -10.53 7.18 39.01
CA GLN A 5 -10.48 7.79 37.67
C GLN A 5 -10.04 6.69 36.71
N ASN A 6 -10.99 6.25 35.91
CA ASN A 6 -10.73 5.38 34.78
C ASN A 6 -9.72 6.12 33.86
N PRO A 7 -8.50 5.58 33.63
CA PRO A 7 -7.61 6.21 32.67
C PRO A 7 -8.32 6.16 31.32
N ALA A 8 -8.71 7.33 30.84
CA ALA A 8 -9.20 7.49 29.48
C ALA A 8 -8.21 6.77 28.57
N THR A 9 -8.68 5.74 27.90
CA THR A 9 -7.99 5.07 26.81
C THR A 9 -7.62 6.18 25.83
N GLN A 10 -6.37 6.66 25.87
CA GLN A 10 -5.88 7.56 24.86
C GLN A 10 -5.89 6.76 23.57
N SER A 11 -6.95 6.94 22.78
CA SER A 11 -7.01 6.44 21.43
C SER A 11 -5.86 7.09 20.67
N THR A 12 -4.77 6.36 20.50
CA THR A 12 -3.65 6.81 19.69
C THR A 12 -4.15 7.00 18.26
N ALA A 13 -3.80 8.14 17.66
CA ALA A 13 -4.16 8.42 16.27
C ALA A 13 -3.67 7.29 15.35
N PRO A 14 -4.50 6.83 14.40
CA PRO A 14 -4.06 5.82 13.43
C PRO A 14 -2.85 6.28 12.64
N THR A 15 -1.94 5.36 12.34
CA THR A 15 -0.72 5.60 11.58
C THR A 15 -0.91 5.13 10.14
N ILE A 16 -0.70 6.05 9.21
CA ILE A 16 -0.80 5.82 7.76
C ILE A 16 0.60 5.83 7.16
N LEU A 17 0.97 4.77 6.46
CA LEU A 17 2.19 4.72 5.65
C LEU A 17 1.86 5.07 4.21
N VAL A 18 2.42 6.19 3.73
CA VAL A 18 2.23 6.68 2.36
C VAL A 18 3.47 6.35 1.53
N VAL A 19 3.28 5.70 0.39
CA VAL A 19 4.34 5.29 -0.52
C VAL A 19 4.05 5.80 -1.93
N ASP A 20 4.83 6.73 -2.40
CA ASP A 20 4.76 7.28 -3.75
C ASP A 20 6.13 7.88 -4.12
N ASP A 21 6.60 7.63 -5.33
CA ASP A 21 7.88 8.16 -5.81
C ASP A 21 7.81 9.65 -6.18
N GLU A 22 6.61 10.20 -6.30
CA GLU A 22 6.38 11.61 -6.58
C GLU A 22 6.32 12.45 -5.30
N PRO A 23 7.33 13.31 -5.03
CA PRO A 23 7.40 14.07 -3.78
C PRO A 23 6.22 15.01 -3.56
N SER A 24 5.61 15.52 -4.61
CA SER A 24 4.43 16.37 -4.54
C SER A 24 3.22 15.62 -3.95
N ILE A 25 3.04 14.36 -4.31
CA ILE A 25 1.96 13.50 -3.80
C ILE A 25 2.19 13.15 -2.35
N THR A 26 3.39 12.74 -1.98
CA THR A 26 3.70 12.37 -0.58
C THR A 26 3.58 13.57 0.36
N LYS A 27 4.04 14.75 -0.06
CA LYS A 27 3.87 15.99 0.72
C LYS A 27 2.41 16.38 0.87
N LEU A 28 1.64 16.28 -0.21
CA LEU A 28 0.20 16.58 -0.20
C LEU A 28 -0.55 15.61 0.73
N CYS A 29 -0.34 14.33 0.59
CA CYS A 29 -0.95 13.32 1.46
C CYS A 29 -0.59 13.55 2.93
N LYS A 30 0.69 13.80 3.22
CA LYS A 30 1.14 14.06 4.58
C LYS A 30 0.43 15.25 5.19
N ALA A 31 0.35 16.37 4.47
CA ALA A 31 -0.31 17.59 4.96
C ALA A 31 -1.80 17.36 5.21
N ILE A 32 -2.51 16.75 4.29
CA ILE A 32 -3.95 16.45 4.39
C ILE A 32 -4.21 15.52 5.58
N LEU A 33 -3.46 14.43 5.68
CA LEU A 33 -3.70 13.40 6.69
C LEU A 33 -3.31 13.85 8.10
N GLN A 34 -2.24 14.61 8.25
CA GLN A 34 -1.87 15.21 9.53
C GLN A 34 -2.93 16.21 10.00
N GLN A 35 -3.46 17.03 9.10
CA GLN A 35 -4.55 17.96 9.42
C GLN A 35 -5.82 17.22 9.83
N ALA A 36 -6.07 16.03 9.27
CA ALA A 36 -7.20 15.17 9.63
C ALA A 36 -7.00 14.38 10.94
N GLY A 37 -5.85 14.50 11.59
CA GLY A 37 -5.55 13.89 12.89
C GLY A 37 -4.82 12.54 12.81
N PHE A 38 -4.31 12.13 11.65
CA PHE A 38 -3.54 10.91 11.50
C PHE A 38 -2.04 11.13 11.77
N THR A 39 -1.37 10.08 12.23
CA THR A 39 0.09 9.99 12.19
C THR A 39 0.50 9.49 10.82
N VAL A 40 1.50 10.12 10.20
CA VAL A 40 1.87 9.81 8.82
C VAL A 40 3.35 9.47 8.72
N LEU A 41 3.64 8.32 8.13
CA LEU A 41 4.96 7.90 7.68
C LEU A 41 4.98 8.00 6.14
N VAL A 42 6.07 8.46 5.58
CA VAL A 42 6.22 8.68 4.13
C VAL A 42 7.48 8.03 3.63
N THR A 43 7.38 7.31 2.53
CA THR A 43 8.54 6.79 1.77
C THR A 43 8.35 7.04 0.27
N ASP A 44 9.43 7.06 -0.45
CA ASP A 44 9.46 7.22 -1.91
C ASP A 44 9.53 5.90 -2.68
N GLY A 45 9.68 4.77 -1.99
CA GLY A 45 9.80 3.48 -2.62
C GLY A 45 9.42 2.30 -1.75
N SER A 46 9.25 1.16 -2.40
CA SER A 46 8.82 -0.09 -1.76
C SER A 46 9.82 -0.67 -0.78
N SER A 47 11.11 -0.56 -1.06
CA SER A 47 12.17 -1.09 -0.20
C SER A 47 12.18 -0.42 1.18
N GLU A 48 12.12 0.92 1.22
CA GLU A 48 12.00 1.67 2.48
C GLU A 48 10.66 1.41 3.18
N ALA A 49 9.58 1.25 2.43
CA ALA A 49 8.28 0.90 2.99
C ALA A 49 8.32 -0.46 3.70
N LEU A 50 8.90 -1.48 3.09
CA LEU A 50 9.06 -2.81 3.71
C LEU A 50 9.97 -2.77 4.94
N LYS A 51 11.02 -1.96 4.88
CA LYS A 51 11.90 -1.72 6.03
C LYS A 51 11.13 -1.09 7.19
N LEU A 52 10.31 -0.08 6.93
CA LEU A 52 9.42 0.51 7.94
C LEU A 52 8.42 -0.50 8.49
N CYS A 53 7.78 -1.30 7.65
CA CYS A 53 6.87 -2.35 8.12
C CYS A 53 7.54 -3.34 9.08
N THR A 54 8.82 -3.63 8.85
CA THR A 54 9.60 -4.58 9.67
C THR A 54 10.15 -3.95 10.95
N GLN A 55 10.64 -2.72 10.89
CA GLN A 55 11.46 -2.10 11.93
C GLN A 55 10.74 -1.04 12.76
N HIS A 56 9.62 -0.50 12.27
CA HIS A 56 8.88 0.51 13.02
C HIS A 56 8.25 -0.11 14.27
N GLU A 57 8.57 0.42 15.43
CA GLU A 57 8.11 -0.13 16.72
C GLU A 57 6.64 0.18 17.02
N GLY A 58 6.06 1.18 16.40
CA GLY A 58 4.66 1.54 16.59
C GLY A 58 3.72 0.80 15.63
N PRO A 59 2.40 1.00 15.77
CA PRO A 59 1.43 0.47 14.82
C PRO A 59 1.57 1.16 13.46
N ILE A 60 1.27 0.42 12.40
CA ILE A 60 0.96 0.94 11.06
C ILE A 60 -0.41 0.37 10.71
N ASP A 61 -1.41 1.24 10.67
CA ASP A 61 -2.80 0.82 10.54
C ASP A 61 -3.25 0.70 9.09
N LEU A 62 -2.65 1.50 8.19
CA LEU A 62 -3.01 1.53 6.79
C LEU A 62 -1.81 1.86 5.91
N LEU A 63 -1.68 1.12 4.80
CA LEU A 63 -0.76 1.37 3.70
C LEU A 63 -1.52 2.05 2.56
N LEU A 64 -1.11 3.26 2.20
CA LEU A 64 -1.56 4.00 1.02
C LEU A 64 -0.40 4.03 0.03
N THR A 65 -0.45 3.23 -1.02
CA THR A 65 0.67 3.09 -1.97
C THR A 65 0.25 3.34 -3.41
N ASP A 66 1.14 3.99 -4.16
CA ASP A 66 1.05 3.99 -5.61
C ASP A 66 1.13 2.54 -6.12
N LEU A 67 0.30 2.22 -7.11
CA LEU A 67 0.32 0.92 -7.78
C LEU A 67 1.59 0.75 -8.60
N VAL A 68 2.05 1.81 -9.23
CA VAL A 68 3.26 1.82 -10.07
C VAL A 68 4.39 2.54 -9.34
N LEU A 69 5.37 1.79 -8.87
CA LEU A 69 6.57 2.32 -8.21
C LEU A 69 7.78 2.04 -9.11
N PRO A 70 8.40 3.07 -9.72
CA PRO A 70 9.59 2.86 -10.51
C PRO A 70 10.77 2.43 -9.64
N PRO A 71 11.76 1.70 -10.20
CA PRO A 71 12.96 1.36 -9.47
C PRO A 71 13.75 2.63 -9.12
N PRO A 72 14.48 2.65 -7.99
CA PRO A 72 15.31 3.79 -7.63
C PRO A 72 16.39 4.02 -8.69
N SER A 73 16.70 5.30 -8.93
CA SER A 73 17.66 5.72 -9.97
C SER A 73 19.09 5.19 -9.74
N PHE A 74 19.41 4.78 -8.53
CA PHE A 74 20.66 4.14 -8.14
C PHE A 74 20.38 2.84 -7.40
N GLN A 75 20.41 1.74 -8.13
CA GLN A 75 20.67 0.45 -7.50
C GLN A 75 22.17 0.26 -7.43
N LEU A 76 22.79 0.57 -6.30
CA LEU A 76 24.03 -0.06 -5.95
C LEU A 76 23.73 -1.55 -5.83
N ALA A 77 24.28 -2.33 -6.74
CA ALA A 77 24.20 -3.78 -6.72
C ALA A 77 24.92 -4.34 -5.49
N SER A 78 24.33 -4.18 -4.32
CA SER A 78 24.72 -4.93 -3.16
C SER A 78 23.92 -6.23 -3.15
N SER A 79 24.61 -7.32 -3.28
CA SER A 79 24.11 -8.69 -3.43
C SER A 79 23.34 -9.25 -2.22
N SER A 80 22.88 -8.40 -1.31
CA SER A 80 22.06 -8.77 -0.16
C SER A 80 21.01 -7.72 0.16
N ASN A 81 20.20 -7.37 -0.85
CA ASN A 81 19.07 -6.48 -0.58
C ASN A 81 17.94 -7.29 0.07
N GLN A 82 17.87 -7.22 1.40
CA GLN A 82 16.83 -7.86 2.19
C GLN A 82 15.42 -7.33 1.83
N PHE A 83 15.36 -6.13 1.25
CA PHE A 83 14.11 -5.49 0.83
C PHE A 83 14.20 -5.12 -0.66
N PRO A 84 13.83 -6.05 -1.57
CA PRO A 84 13.87 -5.78 -2.99
C PRO A 84 12.84 -4.74 -3.39
N HIS A 85 13.11 -4.05 -4.51
CA HIS A 85 12.12 -3.19 -5.13
C HIS A 85 10.96 -4.02 -5.71
N VAL A 86 9.74 -3.60 -5.41
CA VAL A 86 8.50 -4.19 -5.93
C VAL A 86 7.47 -3.08 -6.21
N HIS A 87 6.48 -3.36 -7.05
CA HIS A 87 5.35 -2.47 -7.25
C HIS A 87 4.32 -2.52 -6.11
N GLY A 88 3.37 -1.59 -6.10
CA GLY A 88 2.46 -1.37 -5.00
C GLY A 88 1.61 -2.59 -4.62
N HIS A 89 1.17 -3.38 -5.58
CA HIS A 89 0.41 -4.61 -5.29
C HIS A 89 1.26 -5.64 -4.53
N GLU A 90 2.46 -5.93 -5.01
CA GLU A 90 3.37 -6.86 -4.33
C GLU A 90 3.86 -6.30 -3.00
N LEU A 91 4.08 -4.98 -2.92
CA LEU A 91 4.35 -4.31 -1.65
C LEU A 91 3.24 -4.57 -0.63
N ALA A 92 1.98 -4.46 -1.04
CA ALA A 92 0.84 -4.71 -0.18
C ALA A 92 0.81 -6.17 0.33
N VAL A 93 1.05 -7.14 -0.54
CA VAL A 93 1.13 -8.57 -0.16
C VAL A 93 2.23 -8.79 0.88
N ARG A 94 3.42 -8.29 0.63
CA ARG A 94 4.56 -8.45 1.54
C ARG A 94 4.34 -7.72 2.87
N ALA A 95 3.79 -6.52 2.84
CA ALA A 95 3.47 -5.76 4.04
C ALA A 95 2.42 -6.47 4.91
N LEU A 96 1.41 -7.10 4.31
CA LEU A 96 0.40 -7.89 5.01
C LEU A 96 0.97 -9.16 5.66
N HIS A 97 1.99 -9.77 5.08
CA HIS A 97 2.70 -10.87 5.74
C HIS A 97 3.47 -10.41 6.99
N ILE A 98 3.98 -9.19 6.98
CA ILE A 98 4.70 -8.60 8.12
C ILE A 98 3.71 -8.10 9.18
N ARG A 99 2.64 -7.42 8.75
CA ARG A 99 1.63 -6.79 9.62
C ARG A 99 0.23 -7.24 9.20
N LYS A 100 -0.30 -8.22 9.89
CA LYS A 100 -1.58 -8.86 9.53
C LYS A 100 -2.81 -7.97 9.72
N ASP A 101 -2.71 -6.97 10.58
CA ASP A 101 -3.81 -6.02 10.85
C ASP A 101 -3.80 -4.79 9.93
N LEU A 102 -2.89 -4.78 8.96
CA LEU A 102 -2.73 -3.69 8.01
C LEU A 102 -3.91 -3.62 7.03
N ARG A 103 -4.42 -2.41 6.78
CA ARG A 103 -5.34 -2.14 5.66
C ARG A 103 -4.56 -1.57 4.49
N VAL A 104 -5.10 -1.70 3.30
CA VAL A 104 -4.41 -1.28 2.06
C VAL A 104 -5.35 -0.47 1.17
N ILE A 105 -4.84 0.66 0.68
CA ILE A 105 -5.43 1.44 -0.42
C ILE A 105 -4.36 1.57 -1.51
N LEU A 106 -4.74 1.28 -2.75
CA LEU A 106 -3.90 1.48 -3.92
C LEU A 106 -4.26 2.79 -4.61
N MET A 107 -3.25 3.56 -5.03
CA MET A 107 -3.41 4.79 -5.82
C MET A 107 -2.94 4.56 -7.25
N SER A 108 -3.57 5.22 -8.20
CA SER A 108 -3.11 5.22 -9.60
C SER A 108 -3.63 6.43 -10.37
N GLY A 109 -2.82 6.94 -11.28
CA GLY A 109 -3.22 7.97 -12.26
C GLY A 109 -4.02 7.40 -13.42
N ASN A 110 -3.95 6.10 -13.68
CA ASN A 110 -4.67 5.41 -14.74
C ASN A 110 -5.06 3.99 -14.28
N ILE A 111 -6.08 3.93 -13.43
CA ILE A 111 -6.45 2.69 -12.72
C ILE A 111 -6.70 1.53 -13.68
N ASP A 112 -7.50 1.74 -14.72
CA ASP A 112 -7.90 0.64 -15.61
C ASP A 112 -6.71 0.07 -16.40
N GLN A 113 -5.82 0.95 -16.89
CA GLN A 113 -4.62 0.53 -17.60
C GLN A 113 -3.61 -0.14 -16.67
N ASP A 114 -3.41 0.43 -15.49
CA ASP A 114 -2.44 -0.11 -14.52
C ASP A 114 -2.91 -1.45 -13.97
N LEU A 115 -4.19 -1.60 -13.64
CA LEU A 115 -4.75 -2.88 -13.22
C LEU A 115 -4.60 -3.95 -14.30
N ALA A 116 -4.90 -3.61 -15.56
CA ALA A 116 -4.74 -4.53 -16.68
C ALA A 116 -3.26 -4.90 -16.91
N GLY A 117 -2.36 -3.92 -16.81
CA GLY A 117 -0.91 -4.12 -16.98
C GLY A 117 -0.29 -5.04 -15.93
N TYR A 118 -0.81 -5.01 -14.70
CA TYR A 118 -0.34 -5.87 -13.59
C TYR A 118 -1.21 -7.11 -13.36
N GLY A 119 -2.22 -7.33 -14.20
CA GLY A 119 -3.14 -8.46 -14.06
C GLY A 119 -4.00 -8.44 -12.79
N ILE A 120 -4.22 -7.26 -12.22
CA ILE A 120 -5.00 -7.06 -11.00
C ILE A 120 -6.46 -6.81 -11.39
N ARG A 121 -7.39 -7.50 -10.73
CA ARG A 121 -8.82 -7.26 -10.91
C ARG A 121 -9.31 -6.14 -10.01
N ARG A 122 -10.19 -5.29 -10.52
CA ARG A 122 -11.03 -4.43 -9.67
C ARG A 122 -11.87 -5.32 -8.77
N GLY A 123 -11.78 -5.14 -7.47
CA GLY A 123 -12.55 -5.94 -6.54
C GLY A 123 -12.33 -5.53 -5.10
N ASP A 124 -11.67 -6.35 -4.35
CA ASP A 124 -11.72 -6.32 -2.90
C ASP A 124 -10.83 -5.26 -2.22
N LEU A 125 -9.94 -4.59 -2.97
CA LEU A 125 -9.14 -3.50 -2.43
C LEU A 125 -9.69 -2.14 -2.82
N PRO A 126 -9.69 -1.16 -1.89
CA PRO A 126 -10.00 0.21 -2.23
C PRO A 126 -8.95 0.82 -3.16
N PHE A 127 -9.41 1.59 -4.13
CA PHE A 127 -8.57 2.34 -5.06
C PHE A 127 -8.84 3.83 -4.96
N LEU A 128 -7.77 4.62 -4.96
CA LEU A 128 -7.81 6.07 -5.02
C LEU A 128 -7.28 6.54 -6.37
N PRO A 129 -8.13 7.07 -7.28
CA PRO A 129 -7.65 7.62 -8.53
C PRO A 129 -6.92 8.95 -8.29
N LYS A 130 -5.82 9.17 -9.02
CA LYS A 130 -5.11 10.45 -9.07
C LYS A 130 -5.56 11.24 -10.31
N PRO A 131 -5.74 12.55 -10.23
CA PRO A 131 -5.71 13.39 -9.03
C PRO A 131 -6.93 13.17 -8.13
N PHE A 132 -6.77 13.39 -6.84
CA PHE A 132 -7.85 13.23 -5.85
C PHE A 132 -8.07 14.51 -5.05
N GLU A 133 -9.29 14.67 -4.56
CA GLU A 133 -9.64 15.74 -3.63
C GLU A 133 -9.33 15.34 -2.19
N GLN A 134 -9.01 16.33 -1.36
CA GLN A 134 -8.72 16.13 0.06
C GLN A 134 -9.81 15.34 0.78
N GLN A 135 -11.07 15.71 0.56
CA GLN A 135 -12.22 15.08 1.22
C GLN A 135 -12.36 13.60 0.82
N VAL A 136 -12.10 13.27 -0.43
CA VAL A 136 -12.16 11.91 -0.95
C VAL A 136 -11.07 11.04 -0.31
N LEU A 137 -9.86 11.54 -0.22
CA LEU A 137 -8.76 10.83 0.45
C LEU A 137 -9.09 10.53 1.91
N VAL A 138 -9.48 11.54 2.68
CA VAL A 138 -9.77 11.39 4.11
C VAL A 138 -10.96 10.45 4.35
N ALA A 139 -12.03 10.59 3.57
CA ALA A 139 -13.22 9.73 3.69
C ALA A 139 -12.87 8.27 3.37
N LEU A 140 -12.10 8.01 2.32
CA LEU A 140 -11.69 6.66 1.94
C LEU A 140 -10.82 6.02 3.01
N ILE A 141 -9.88 6.75 3.60
CA ILE A 141 -9.04 6.24 4.68
C ILE A 141 -9.87 5.91 5.91
N ARG A 142 -10.76 6.80 6.34
CA ARG A 142 -11.64 6.55 7.49
C ARG A 142 -12.54 5.34 7.28
N GLN A 143 -13.12 5.21 6.10
CA GLN A 143 -13.94 4.05 5.74
C GLN A 143 -13.11 2.76 5.75
N THR A 144 -11.93 2.76 5.17
CA THR A 144 -11.05 1.60 5.09
C THR A 144 -10.56 1.15 6.45
N LEU A 145 -10.28 2.08 7.36
CA LEU A 145 -9.87 1.76 8.74
C LEU A 145 -10.98 1.06 9.54
N GLN A 146 -12.23 1.21 9.17
CA GLN A 146 -13.37 0.52 9.79
C GLN A 146 -13.64 -0.86 9.21
N MET A 147 -13.06 -1.18 8.06
CA MET A 147 -13.17 -2.49 7.44
C MET A 147 -12.20 -3.49 8.07
N PRO A 148 -12.48 -4.80 8.02
CA PRO A 148 -11.51 -5.80 8.45
C PRO A 148 -10.28 -5.75 7.53
N PRO A 149 -9.07 -6.07 8.06
CA PRO A 149 -7.88 -6.13 7.23
C PRO A 149 -8.00 -7.24 6.18
N PRO A 150 -7.55 -7.02 4.94
CA PRO A 150 -7.51 -8.07 3.93
C PRO A 150 -6.45 -9.10 4.30
N SER A 151 -6.61 -10.35 3.85
CA SER A 151 -5.54 -11.35 3.97
C SER A 151 -4.52 -11.19 2.85
N ALA A 152 -3.26 -11.52 3.13
CA ALA A 152 -2.21 -11.49 2.13
C ALA A 152 -2.52 -12.42 0.94
N GLU A 153 -3.12 -13.58 1.20
CA GLU A 153 -3.52 -14.55 0.18
C GLU A 153 -4.62 -13.99 -0.73
N ASN A 154 -5.62 -13.29 -0.17
CA ASN A 154 -6.67 -12.66 -0.96
C ASN A 154 -6.10 -11.56 -1.85
N VAL A 155 -5.20 -10.73 -1.34
CA VAL A 155 -4.54 -9.68 -2.12
C VAL A 155 -3.64 -10.27 -3.20
N ALA A 156 -2.89 -11.32 -2.89
CA ALA A 156 -2.06 -12.03 -3.86
C ALA A 156 -2.89 -12.67 -4.98
N SER A 157 -4.05 -13.23 -4.67
CA SER A 157 -4.92 -13.90 -5.65
C SER A 157 -5.50 -12.94 -6.70
N LEU A 158 -5.56 -11.64 -6.43
CA LEU A 158 -6.00 -10.64 -7.40
C LEU A 158 -5.07 -10.55 -8.61
N ALA A 159 -3.81 -10.94 -8.46
CA ALA A 159 -2.77 -10.89 -9.51
C ALA A 159 -2.55 -12.21 -10.27
N VAL A 160 -3.08 -13.33 -9.80
CA VAL A 160 -2.68 -14.68 -10.24
C VAL A 160 -3.29 -15.13 -11.59
N HIS A 161 -4.16 -14.35 -12.23
CA HIS A 161 -4.89 -14.84 -13.42
C HIS A 161 -4.23 -14.51 -14.77
N GLN A 162 -2.96 -14.11 -14.83
CA GLN A 162 -2.25 -13.87 -16.09
C GLN A 162 -0.91 -14.61 -16.28
N THR A 163 -0.68 -15.72 -15.61
CA THR A 163 0.40 -16.64 -16.01
C THR A 163 -0.07 -17.70 -17.00
N GLY A 164 -1.01 -17.34 -17.86
CA GLY A 164 -1.28 -18.06 -19.07
C GLY A 164 -0.39 -17.49 -20.17
N PHE A 165 0.89 -17.87 -20.22
CA PHE A 165 1.63 -17.78 -21.47
C PHE A 165 0.81 -18.53 -22.52
N PRO A 166 0.49 -17.92 -23.67
CA PRO A 166 0.00 -18.71 -24.79
C PRO A 166 1.07 -19.76 -25.06
N LYS A 167 0.71 -21.04 -24.92
CA LYS A 167 1.52 -22.11 -25.46
C LYS A 167 1.73 -21.74 -26.92
N VAL A 168 2.98 -21.40 -27.28
CA VAL A 168 3.40 -21.38 -28.66
C VAL A 168 3.14 -22.78 -29.16
N GLY A 169 2.11 -22.92 -30.01
CA GLY A 169 1.75 -24.21 -30.59
C GLY A 169 2.91 -24.76 -31.37
N ASP A 170 3.33 -25.95 -31.01
CA ASP A 170 4.11 -26.83 -31.86
C ASP A 170 3.31 -27.07 -33.14
N GLY A 171 3.75 -26.48 -34.22
CA GLY A 171 3.08 -26.60 -35.51
C GLY A 171 3.98 -26.23 -36.65
N TRP A 172 5.14 -26.84 -36.72
CA TRP A 172 5.85 -26.96 -37.99
C TRP A 172 6.06 -28.45 -38.25
N VAL A 173 5.14 -29.01 -39.00
CA VAL A 173 5.34 -30.28 -39.73
C VAL A 173 5.06 -29.96 -41.19
N ASP A 174 6.11 -30.18 -42.03
CA ASP A 174 6.21 -30.18 -43.50
C ASP A 174 6.11 -28.84 -44.23
#